data_1a0f33c2e48b56b7e9a42372aac7cf3b
#
_entry.id   1a0f33c2e48b56b7e9a42372aac7cf3b
#
_cell.length_a   1.000
_cell.length_b   1.000
_cell.length_c   1.000
_cell.angle_alpha   90.00
_cell.angle_beta   90.00
_cell.angle_gamma   90.00
#
_symmetry.space_group_name_H-M   'P 1'
#
loop_
_entity.id
_entity.type
_entity.pdbx_description
1 polymer ?
#
loop_
_entity_poly.entity_id
_entity_poly.type
_entity_poly.pdbx_seq_one_letter_code
_entity_poly.pdbx_strand_id
1 'polypeptide(L)'
;MNRVNPKALLISLAVMLALDTLGGMILTIFFASQSVRENTTPEQTRAAVEALNQSSGFLLSALAYGTFTTILGGYLAARLAKRLPYFNAGALGLAGVAIGIFLSGSSPLWFDIVGFFVTLPAALYGGHLSKRDVPPNA
;
A
#
# COMPACT_ATOMS: atom_id res chain seq x y z
N MET A 1 -26.63 -4.27 -13.02
CA MET A 1 -25.95 -5.14 -12.01
C MET A 1 -24.56 -4.58 -11.75
N ASN A 2 -24.32 -4.06 -10.54
CA ASN A 2 -23.01 -3.51 -10.21
C ASN A 2 -21.96 -4.62 -10.14
N ARG A 3 -20.96 -4.58 -11.01
CA ARG A 3 -19.85 -5.56 -11.05
C ARG A 3 -18.90 -5.41 -9.87
N VAL A 4 -18.82 -4.21 -9.30
CA VAL A 4 -17.98 -3.88 -8.12
C VAL A 4 -18.88 -3.80 -6.89
N ASN A 5 -18.46 -4.41 -5.79
CA ASN A 5 -19.13 -4.28 -4.49
C ASN A 5 -18.54 -3.08 -3.74
N PRO A 6 -19.27 -1.95 -3.64
CA PRO A 6 -18.72 -0.73 -3.05
C PRO A 6 -18.40 -0.89 -1.55
N LYS A 7 -19.17 -1.67 -0.81
CA LYS A 7 -18.89 -1.93 0.60
C LYS A 7 -17.60 -2.73 0.79
N ALA A 8 -17.42 -3.79 0.00
CA ALA A 8 -16.20 -4.59 0.04
C ALA A 8 -14.98 -3.73 -0.33
N LEU A 9 -15.10 -2.89 -1.37
CA LEU A 9 -14.04 -1.99 -1.79
C LEU A 9 -13.67 -0.99 -0.70
N LEU A 10 -14.65 -0.31 -0.11
CA LEU A 10 -14.40 0.68 0.95
C LEU A 10 -13.75 0.07 2.19
N ILE A 11 -14.24 -1.07 2.65
CA ILE A 11 -13.67 -1.77 3.82
C ILE A 11 -12.21 -2.18 3.52
N SER A 12 -11.97 -2.79 2.38
CA SER A 12 -10.63 -3.26 2.01
C SER A 12 -9.65 -2.11 1.80
N LEU A 13 -10.12 -1.00 1.20
CA LEU A 13 -9.33 0.22 1.03
C LEU A 13 -8.99 0.85 2.38
N ALA A 14 -9.96 0.95 3.29
CA ALA A 14 -9.74 1.48 4.63
C ALA A 14 -8.71 0.64 5.42
N VAL A 15 -8.83 -0.69 5.36
CA VAL A 15 -7.86 -1.60 6.00
C VAL A 15 -6.47 -1.44 5.37
N MET A 16 -6.37 -1.40 4.04
CA MET A 16 -5.11 -1.21 3.34
C MET A 16 -4.44 0.12 3.74
N LEU A 17 -5.17 1.22 3.72
CA LEU A 17 -4.65 2.54 4.09
C LEU A 17 -4.25 2.62 5.57
N ALA A 18 -5.00 1.97 6.46
CA ALA A 18 -4.64 1.89 7.87
C ALA A 18 -3.31 1.13 8.07
N LEU A 19 -3.15 -0.01 7.39
CA LEU A 19 -1.90 -0.77 7.41
C LEU A 19 -0.75 0.03 6.81
N ASP A 20 -0.95 0.70 5.67
CA ASP A 20 0.06 1.54 5.02
C ASP A 20 0.50 2.67 5.94
N THR A 21 -0.44 3.35 6.60
CA THR A 21 -0.14 4.42 7.55
C THR A 21 0.66 3.91 8.75
N LEU A 22 0.19 2.82 9.38
CA LEU A 22 0.89 2.23 10.54
C LEU A 22 2.29 1.73 10.18
N GLY A 23 2.42 1.01 9.08
CA GLY A 23 3.71 0.50 8.63
C GLY A 23 4.64 1.61 8.16
N GLY A 24 4.12 2.62 7.48
CA GLY A 24 4.87 3.81 7.10
C GLY A 24 5.43 4.54 8.32
N MET A 25 4.62 4.70 9.39
CA MET A 25 5.09 5.27 10.65
C MET A 25 6.19 4.42 11.29
N ILE A 26 6.01 3.10 11.36
CA ILE A 26 7.01 2.19 11.93
C ILE A 26 8.31 2.25 11.15
N LEU A 27 8.26 2.19 9.81
CA LEU A 27 9.44 2.31 8.95
C LEU A 27 10.14 3.66 9.15
N THR A 28 9.37 4.75 9.18
CA THR A 28 9.92 6.09 9.40
C THR A 28 10.64 6.19 10.75
N ILE A 29 10.02 5.71 11.82
CA ILE A 29 10.62 5.71 13.16
C ILE A 29 11.90 4.85 13.16
N PHE A 30 11.86 3.66 12.57
CA PHE A 30 12.99 2.74 12.50
C PHE A 30 14.19 3.37 11.76
N PHE A 31 13.96 3.92 10.57
CA PHE A 31 15.05 4.52 9.79
C PHE A 31 15.52 5.86 10.36
N ALA A 32 14.60 6.69 10.87
CA ALA A 32 14.96 7.96 11.49
C ALA A 32 15.78 7.75 12.78
N SER A 33 15.47 6.75 13.59
CA SER A 33 16.22 6.45 14.82
C SER A 33 17.68 6.12 14.56
N GLN A 34 18.04 5.66 13.38
CA GLN A 34 19.43 5.42 13.01
C GLN A 34 20.21 6.71 12.72
N SER A 35 19.52 7.81 12.41
CA SER A 35 20.10 9.11 12.05
C SER A 35 20.00 10.13 13.16
N VAL A 36 19.07 9.95 14.10
CA VAL A 36 18.83 10.87 15.22
C VAL A 36 19.69 10.45 16.42
N ARG A 37 20.50 11.38 16.93
CA ARG A 37 21.34 11.18 18.13
C ARG A 37 20.72 11.89 19.34
N GLU A 38 21.16 11.52 20.55
CA GLU A 38 20.91 12.30 21.76
C GLU A 38 21.36 13.74 21.53
N ASN A 39 20.53 14.72 21.81
CA ASN A 39 20.73 16.15 21.55
C ASN A 39 20.39 16.65 20.11
N THR A 40 19.65 15.90 19.33
CA THR A 40 19.17 16.37 18.04
C THR A 40 18.04 17.39 18.24
N THR A 41 18.13 18.55 17.59
CA THR A 41 17.05 19.54 17.62
C THR A 41 15.84 19.10 16.82
N PRO A 42 14.62 19.63 17.10
CA PRO A 42 13.43 19.32 16.31
C PRO A 42 13.61 19.57 14.81
N GLU A 43 14.35 20.62 14.44
CA GLU A 43 14.65 20.96 13.03
C GLU A 43 15.54 19.90 12.38
N GLN A 44 16.57 19.42 13.10
CA GLN A 44 17.43 18.35 12.62
C GLN A 44 16.68 17.02 12.48
N THR A 45 15.78 16.73 13.41
CA THR A 45 14.90 15.53 13.31
C THR A 45 14.03 15.62 12.08
N ARG A 46 13.44 16.78 11.80
CA ARG A 46 12.62 17.00 10.61
C ARG A 46 13.43 16.82 9.33
N ALA A 47 14.63 17.43 9.27
CA ALA A 47 15.53 17.27 8.13
C ALA A 47 15.96 15.80 7.92
N ALA A 48 16.19 15.04 9.01
CA ALA A 48 16.50 13.62 8.92
C ALA A 48 15.32 12.81 8.33
N VAL A 49 14.09 13.11 8.74
CA VAL A 49 12.89 12.47 8.19
C VAL A 49 12.69 12.83 6.71
N GLU A 50 12.89 14.08 6.33
CA GLU A 50 12.82 14.52 4.93
C GLU A 50 13.87 13.82 4.05
N ALA A 51 15.08 13.61 4.58
CA ALA A 51 16.16 12.90 3.89
C ALA A 51 15.82 11.41 3.63
N LEU A 52 14.93 10.78 4.43
CA LEU A 52 14.49 9.40 4.18
C LEU A 52 13.78 9.26 2.82
N ASN A 53 13.08 10.29 2.37
CA ASN A 53 12.41 10.29 1.06
C ASN A 53 13.38 10.21 -0.14
N GLN A 54 14.68 10.34 0.12
CA GLN A 54 15.77 10.16 -0.86
C GLN A 54 16.62 8.91 -0.55
N SER A 55 16.36 8.24 0.56
CA SER A 55 17.10 7.04 0.98
C SER A 55 16.62 5.82 0.25
N SER A 56 17.48 5.19 -0.55
CA SER A 56 17.14 3.96 -1.28
C SER A 56 16.70 2.81 -0.36
N GLY A 57 17.34 2.67 0.81
CA GLY A 57 16.98 1.64 1.79
C GLY A 57 15.55 1.83 2.33
N PHE A 58 15.19 3.06 2.69
CA PHE A 58 13.85 3.39 3.14
C PHE A 58 12.81 3.16 2.02
N LEU A 59 13.08 3.71 0.82
CA LEU A 59 12.16 3.62 -0.31
C LEU A 59 11.91 2.17 -0.75
N LEU A 60 12.94 1.32 -0.81
CA LEU A 60 12.80 -0.09 -1.14
C LEU A 60 11.99 -0.84 -0.07
N SER A 61 12.22 -0.55 1.22
CA SER A 61 11.45 -1.12 2.32
C SER A 61 9.98 -0.69 2.27
N ALA A 62 9.73 0.59 1.98
CA ALA A 62 8.39 1.12 1.81
C ALA A 62 7.67 0.49 0.60
N LEU A 63 8.37 0.30 -0.53
CA LEU A 63 7.83 -0.35 -1.71
C LEU A 63 7.47 -1.82 -1.45
N ALA A 64 8.35 -2.56 -0.77
CA ALA A 64 8.09 -3.95 -0.40
C ALA A 64 6.90 -4.09 0.55
N TYR A 65 6.85 -3.23 1.56
CA TYR A 65 5.75 -3.19 2.52
C TYR A 65 4.42 -2.79 1.85
N GLY A 66 4.40 -1.72 1.06
CA GLY A 66 3.22 -1.27 0.32
C GLY A 66 2.72 -2.32 -0.70
N THR A 67 3.62 -3.07 -1.33
CA THR A 67 3.26 -4.19 -2.18
C THR A 67 2.53 -5.28 -1.37
N PHE A 68 3.05 -5.62 -0.20
CA PHE A 68 2.44 -6.61 0.69
C PHE A 68 1.04 -6.18 1.16
N THR A 69 0.87 -4.94 1.61
CA THR A 69 -0.43 -4.41 2.04
C THR A 69 -1.42 -4.34 0.89
N THR A 70 -0.97 -4.03 -0.32
CA THR A 70 -1.78 -4.03 -1.53
C THR A 70 -2.26 -5.45 -1.89
N ILE A 71 -1.43 -6.47 -1.75
CA ILE A 71 -1.83 -7.88 -1.93
C ILE A 71 -2.92 -8.25 -0.92
N LEU A 72 -2.73 -7.89 0.36
CA LEU A 72 -3.74 -8.12 1.40
C LEU A 72 -5.05 -7.38 1.10
N GLY A 73 -4.97 -6.12 0.68
CA GLY A 73 -6.13 -5.32 0.29
C GLY A 73 -6.90 -5.96 -0.87
N GLY A 74 -6.18 -6.38 -1.91
CA GLY A 74 -6.76 -7.08 -3.07
C GLY A 74 -7.42 -8.41 -2.68
N TYR A 75 -6.79 -9.17 -1.80
CA TYR A 75 -7.35 -10.40 -1.24
C TYR A 75 -8.66 -10.13 -0.49
N LEU A 76 -8.67 -9.13 0.40
CA LEU A 76 -9.86 -8.75 1.17
C LEU A 76 -10.98 -8.24 0.26
N ALA A 77 -10.66 -7.38 -0.72
CA ALA A 77 -11.65 -6.86 -1.66
C ALA A 77 -12.34 -7.99 -2.45
N ALA A 78 -11.55 -8.94 -2.92
CA ALA A 78 -12.05 -10.11 -3.64
C ALA A 78 -12.90 -11.03 -2.76
N ARG A 79 -12.44 -11.29 -1.53
CA ARG A 79 -13.11 -12.19 -0.58
C ARG A 79 -14.44 -11.62 -0.07
N LEU A 80 -14.45 -10.33 0.31
CA LEU A 80 -15.64 -9.66 0.80
C LEU A 80 -16.69 -9.44 -0.29
N ALA A 81 -16.25 -9.26 -1.53
CA ALA A 81 -17.16 -9.08 -2.66
C ALA A 81 -17.94 -10.35 -3.03
N LYS A 82 -17.43 -11.55 -2.70
CA LYS A 82 -18.01 -12.88 -3.00
C LYS A 82 -18.27 -13.16 -4.48
N ARG A 83 -18.16 -12.17 -5.35
CA ARG A 83 -18.36 -12.23 -6.80
C ARG A 83 -17.28 -11.45 -7.53
N LEU A 84 -16.89 -11.93 -8.71
CA LEU A 84 -15.92 -11.28 -9.58
C LEU A 84 -14.63 -10.81 -8.83
N PRO A 85 -13.87 -11.74 -8.24
CA PRO A 85 -12.74 -11.42 -7.36
C PRO A 85 -11.72 -10.52 -8.03
N TYR A 86 -11.35 -10.78 -9.28
CA TYR A 86 -10.38 -9.96 -10.02
C TYR A 86 -10.90 -8.54 -10.29
N PHE A 87 -12.20 -8.38 -10.51
CA PHE A 87 -12.80 -7.07 -10.76
C PHE A 87 -12.73 -6.18 -9.51
N ASN A 88 -13.02 -6.77 -8.35
CA ASN A 88 -12.98 -6.03 -7.08
C ASN A 88 -11.54 -5.76 -6.63
N ALA A 89 -10.62 -6.71 -6.80
CA ALA A 89 -9.20 -6.51 -6.54
C ALA A 89 -8.59 -5.45 -7.49
N GLY A 90 -8.92 -5.50 -8.78
CA GLY A 90 -8.49 -4.51 -9.76
C GLY A 90 -9.02 -3.11 -9.47
N ALA A 91 -10.30 -2.99 -9.06
CA ALA A 91 -10.90 -1.73 -8.64
C ALA A 91 -10.18 -1.14 -7.41
N LEU A 92 -9.78 -2.00 -6.44
CA LEU A 92 -8.98 -1.57 -5.31
C LEU A 92 -7.59 -1.09 -5.75
N GLY A 93 -6.92 -1.82 -6.63
CA GLY A 93 -5.62 -1.42 -7.17
C GLY A 93 -5.68 -0.07 -7.89
N LEU A 94 -6.71 0.17 -8.72
CA LEU A 94 -6.93 1.45 -9.38
C LEU A 94 -7.20 2.58 -8.38
N ALA A 95 -7.99 2.33 -7.34
CA ALA A 95 -8.22 3.30 -6.27
C ALA A 95 -6.92 3.62 -5.53
N GLY A 96 -6.09 2.61 -5.24
CA GLY A 96 -4.76 2.78 -4.64
C GLY A 96 -3.84 3.62 -5.49
N VAL A 97 -3.78 3.37 -6.80
CA VAL A 97 -3.00 4.20 -7.76
C VAL A 97 -3.51 5.63 -7.76
N ALA A 98 -4.82 5.85 -7.82
CA ALA A 98 -5.39 7.20 -7.80
C ALA A 98 -5.01 7.97 -6.53
N ILE A 99 -5.12 7.33 -5.36
CA ILE A 99 -4.69 7.91 -4.08
C ILE A 99 -3.19 8.19 -4.09
N GLY A 100 -2.38 7.23 -4.59
CA GLY A 100 -0.94 7.39 -4.72
C GLY A 100 -0.54 8.61 -5.55
N ILE A 101 -1.22 8.85 -6.68
CA ILE A 101 -1.01 10.05 -7.52
C ILE A 101 -1.30 11.34 -6.74
N PHE A 102 -2.38 11.37 -5.96
CA PHE A 102 -2.71 12.54 -5.13
C PHE A 102 -1.71 12.79 -4.00
N LEU A 103 -1.08 11.75 -3.49
CA LEU A 103 -0.10 11.82 -2.41
C LEU A 103 1.34 11.90 -2.91
N SER A 104 1.58 11.75 -4.22
CA SER A 104 2.91 11.86 -4.82
C SER A 104 3.45 13.30 -4.74
N GLY A 105 4.77 13.45 -4.73
CA GLY A 105 5.41 14.76 -4.81
C GLY A 105 6.59 14.98 -3.85
N SER A 106 6.77 14.14 -2.83
CA SER A 106 7.93 14.19 -1.94
C SER A 106 8.98 13.10 -2.22
N SER A 107 8.61 12.10 -3.00
CA SER A 107 9.45 10.96 -3.37
C SER A 107 10.11 11.16 -4.73
N PRO A 108 11.22 10.46 -5.03
CA PRO A 108 11.79 10.44 -6.36
C PRO A 108 10.82 9.84 -7.39
N LEU A 109 10.80 10.40 -8.61
CA LEU A 109 9.87 9.98 -9.67
C LEU A 109 9.92 8.47 -9.98
N TRP A 110 11.11 7.85 -9.91
CA TRP A 110 11.25 6.41 -10.14
C TRP A 110 10.45 5.56 -9.15
N PHE A 111 10.39 6.02 -7.87
CA PHE A 111 9.66 5.33 -6.81
C PHE A 111 8.16 5.35 -7.09
N ASP A 112 7.62 6.52 -7.44
CA ASP A 112 6.21 6.67 -7.78
C ASP A 112 5.85 5.82 -9.02
N ILE A 113 6.68 5.86 -10.07
CA ILE A 113 6.47 5.05 -11.28
C ILE A 113 6.45 3.55 -10.95
N VAL A 114 7.46 3.06 -10.24
CA VAL A 114 7.53 1.63 -9.87
C VAL A 114 6.35 1.26 -8.97
N GLY A 115 6.02 2.10 -7.99
CA GLY A 115 4.87 1.90 -7.11
C GLY A 115 3.56 1.74 -7.90
N PHE A 116 3.28 2.62 -8.85
CA PHE A 116 2.07 2.55 -9.67
C PHE A 116 2.02 1.29 -10.53
N PHE A 117 3.15 0.92 -11.15
CA PHE A 117 3.21 -0.31 -11.95
C PHE A 117 3.06 -1.59 -11.13
N VAL A 118 3.52 -1.60 -9.89
CA VAL A 118 3.44 -2.76 -9.00
C VAL A 118 2.08 -2.88 -8.31
N THR A 119 1.42 -1.77 -8.00
CA THR A 119 0.15 -1.74 -7.26
C THR A 119 -0.95 -2.58 -7.93
N LEU A 120 -1.16 -2.41 -9.23
CA LEU A 120 -2.24 -3.12 -9.93
C LEU A 120 -2.00 -4.65 -10.00
N PRO A 121 -0.82 -5.14 -10.43
CA PRO A 121 -0.51 -6.56 -10.37
C PRO A 121 -0.57 -7.15 -8.96
N ALA A 122 -0.11 -6.41 -7.94
CA ALA A 122 -0.16 -6.84 -6.55
C ALA A 122 -1.61 -7.03 -6.06
N ALA A 123 -2.49 -6.08 -6.35
CA ALA A 123 -3.91 -6.18 -6.03
C ALA A 123 -4.57 -7.37 -6.73
N LEU A 124 -4.29 -7.57 -8.02
CA LEU A 124 -4.81 -8.70 -8.80
C LEU A 124 -4.30 -10.05 -8.27
N TYR A 125 -3.04 -10.11 -7.85
CA TYR A 125 -2.46 -11.30 -7.20
C TYR A 125 -3.17 -11.61 -5.89
N GLY A 126 -3.47 -10.61 -5.06
CA GLY A 126 -4.32 -10.76 -3.88
C GLY A 126 -5.69 -11.33 -4.22
N GLY A 127 -6.33 -10.83 -5.28
CA GLY A 127 -7.58 -11.36 -5.80
C GLY A 127 -7.48 -12.82 -6.28
N HIS A 128 -6.34 -13.22 -6.84
CA HIS A 128 -6.07 -14.60 -7.23
C HIS A 128 -5.96 -15.53 -6.02
N LEU A 129 -5.28 -15.11 -4.98
CA LEU A 129 -5.16 -15.88 -3.73
C LEU A 129 -6.53 -16.13 -3.10
N SER A 130 -7.41 -15.14 -3.11
CA SER A 130 -8.77 -15.28 -2.60
C SER A 130 -9.60 -16.38 -3.29
N LYS A 131 -9.33 -16.69 -4.56
CA LYS A 131 -10.01 -17.78 -5.28
C LYS A 131 -9.64 -19.17 -4.77
N ARG A 132 -8.41 -19.35 -4.29
CA ARG A 132 -7.92 -20.65 -3.81
C ARG A 132 -8.56 -21.07 -2.50
N ASP A 133 -9.05 -20.10 -1.73
CA ASP A 133 -9.63 -20.34 -0.41
C ASP A 133 -11.15 -20.60 -0.45
N VAL A 134 -11.77 -20.51 -1.62
CA VAL A 134 -13.20 -20.83 -1.79
C VAL A 134 -13.32 -22.26 -2.32
N PRO A 135 -13.88 -23.21 -1.54
CA PRO A 135 -14.07 -24.57 -2.01
C PRO A 135 -15.02 -24.57 -3.24
N PRO A 136 -14.80 -25.47 -4.21
CA PRO A 136 -15.53 -25.49 -5.48
C PRO A 136 -17.02 -25.75 -5.37
N ASN A 137 -17.54 -26.06 -4.18
CA ASN A 137 -18.93 -26.47 -3.92
C ASN A 137 -19.65 -25.57 -2.88
N ALA A 138 -19.24 -24.35 -2.72
CA ALA A 138 -19.93 -23.39 -1.84
C ALA A 138 -20.87 -22.47 -2.63
#